data_7da50e34217848e4d49d43354788891a
#
_entry.id   7da50e34217848e4d49d43354788891a
#
_cell.length_a   1.000
_cell.length_b   1.000
_cell.length_c   1.000
_cell.angle_alpha   90.00
_cell.angle_beta   90.00
_cell.angle_gamma   90.00
#
_symmetry.space_group_name_H-M   'P 1'
#
loop_
_entity.id
_entity.type
_entity.pdbx_description
1 polymer ?
#
loop_
_entity_poly.entity_id
_entity_poly.type
_entity_poly.pdbx_seq_one_letter_code
_entity_poly.pdbx_strand_id
1 'polypeptide(L)'
;VKTSARNQFYGTVSAVTRGSVNDEVSLALAGGHEIVAVVTHESTETLGLVVGSAAFALIKASWVVLLVENESGAPLKLSARNQLRGTVLSVKRGAVSAEVSLGLEGGAVITAVVTNESVDTLGLAEGSVAVAAFKASSVILGVKD
;
A
#
# COMPACT_ATOMS: atom_id res chain seq x y z
N VAL A 1 -2.47 -17.23 1.20
CA VAL A 1 -3.31 -16.96 0.03
C VAL A 1 -2.43 -16.92 -1.22
N LYS A 2 -2.85 -17.63 -2.24
CA LYS A 2 -2.17 -17.59 -3.54
C LYS A 2 -2.87 -16.56 -4.42
N THR A 3 -2.13 -15.55 -4.84
CA THR A 3 -2.69 -14.44 -5.62
C THR A 3 -1.62 -13.88 -6.55
N SER A 4 -2.05 -13.23 -7.62
CA SER A 4 -1.14 -12.51 -8.51
C SER A 4 -0.77 -11.13 -7.99
N ALA A 5 -1.43 -10.65 -6.93
CA ALA A 5 -1.06 -9.38 -6.30
C ALA A 5 0.30 -9.52 -5.60
N ARG A 6 1.24 -8.65 -5.93
CA ARG A 6 2.59 -8.68 -5.36
C ARG A 6 2.60 -8.26 -3.89
N ASN A 7 1.67 -7.44 -3.48
CA ASN A 7 1.62 -6.92 -2.12
C ASN A 7 0.48 -7.57 -1.34
N GLN A 8 0.84 -8.27 -0.27
CA GLN A 8 -0.09 -8.90 0.66
C GLN A 8 0.33 -8.51 2.07
N PHE A 9 -0.57 -7.85 2.78
CA PHE A 9 -0.31 -7.41 4.15
C PHE A 9 -1.35 -7.99 5.08
N TYR A 10 -0.91 -8.69 6.11
CA TYR A 10 -1.78 -9.23 7.15
C TYR A 10 -1.84 -8.29 8.32
N GLY A 11 -3.01 -8.10 8.88
CA GLY A 11 -3.18 -7.19 10.00
C GLY A 11 -4.49 -7.39 10.72
N THR A 12 -4.83 -6.40 11.51
CA THR A 12 -6.04 -6.37 12.34
C THR A 12 -6.83 -5.11 12.01
N VAL A 13 -8.13 -5.27 11.80
CA VAL A 13 -9.01 -4.13 11.55
C VAL A 13 -8.99 -3.21 12.79
N SER A 14 -8.60 -1.97 12.58
CA SER A 14 -8.48 -0.97 13.66
C SER A 14 -9.65 0.03 13.69
N ALA A 15 -10.33 0.22 12.55
CA ALA A 15 -11.47 1.12 12.46
C ALA A 15 -12.36 0.74 11.29
N VAL A 16 -13.65 0.94 11.44
CA VAL A 16 -14.64 0.78 10.37
C VAL A 16 -15.56 1.99 10.41
N THR A 17 -15.57 2.77 9.34
CA THR A 17 -16.51 3.89 9.19
C THR A 17 -17.51 3.51 8.12
N ARG A 18 -18.75 3.32 8.52
CA ARG A 18 -19.81 2.84 7.62
C ARG A 18 -20.42 3.98 6.84
N GLY A 19 -20.59 3.79 5.54
CA GLY A 19 -21.35 4.68 4.67
C GLY A 19 -22.60 3.98 4.15
N SER A 20 -23.33 4.65 3.28
CA SER A 20 -24.53 4.06 2.69
C SER A 20 -24.23 3.10 1.53
N VAL A 21 -23.15 3.34 0.81
CA VAL A 21 -22.72 2.52 -0.34
C VAL A 21 -21.35 1.89 -0.08
N ASN A 22 -20.41 2.71 0.37
CA ASN A 22 -19.04 2.28 0.66
C ASN A 22 -18.70 2.50 2.13
N ASP A 23 -17.84 1.66 2.64
CA ASP A 23 -17.27 1.78 3.98
C ASP A 23 -15.78 2.03 3.88
N GLU A 24 -15.25 2.70 4.88
CA GLU A 24 -13.81 2.89 5.03
C GLU A 24 -13.31 1.98 6.15
N VAL A 25 -12.36 1.13 5.83
CA VAL A 25 -11.82 0.14 6.77
C VAL A 25 -10.31 0.38 6.91
N SER A 26 -9.85 0.51 8.14
CA SER A 26 -8.43 0.65 8.43
C SER A 26 -7.88 -0.66 8.96
N LEU A 27 -6.73 -1.06 8.41
CA LEU A 27 -6.04 -2.28 8.78
C LEU A 27 -4.70 -1.91 9.41
N ALA A 28 -4.52 -2.26 10.68
CA ALA A 28 -3.27 -2.01 11.39
C ALA A 28 -2.27 -3.12 11.09
N LEU A 29 -1.06 -2.74 10.70
CA LEU A 29 0.04 -3.65 10.40
C LEU A 29 1.10 -3.58 11.49
N ALA A 30 1.99 -4.56 11.53
CA ALA A 30 3.17 -4.51 12.37
C ALA A 30 4.02 -3.28 11.99
N GLY A 31 4.72 -2.71 12.98
CA GLY A 31 5.57 -1.54 12.75
C GLY A 31 4.83 -0.20 12.82
N GLY A 32 3.55 -0.20 13.21
CA GLY A 32 2.78 1.02 13.35
C GLY A 32 2.18 1.56 12.05
N HIS A 33 2.28 0.82 10.97
CA HIS A 33 1.69 1.21 9.68
C HIS A 33 0.21 0.89 9.66
N GLU A 34 -0.53 1.68 8.90
CA GLU A 34 -1.97 1.46 8.72
C GLU A 34 -2.30 1.58 7.24
N ILE A 35 -3.13 0.68 6.76
CA ILE A 35 -3.67 0.73 5.39
C ILE A 35 -5.15 1.04 5.48
N VAL A 36 -5.58 2.04 4.72
CA VAL A 36 -6.98 2.44 4.60
C VAL A 36 -7.53 1.88 3.31
N ALA A 37 -8.65 1.17 3.39
CA ALA A 37 -9.35 0.62 2.24
C ALA A 37 -10.76 1.19 2.17
N VAL A 38 -11.21 1.50 0.97
CA VAL A 38 -12.61 1.82 0.69
C VAL A 38 -13.21 0.63 -0.03
N VAL A 39 -14.15 -0.01 0.61
CA VAL A 39 -14.81 -1.22 0.10
C VAL A 39 -16.32 -1.02 0.10
N THR A 40 -17.06 -1.85 -0.62
CA THR A 40 -18.51 -1.74 -0.59
C THR A 40 -19.04 -2.13 0.78
N HIS A 41 -20.14 -1.50 1.17
CA HIS A 41 -20.82 -1.86 2.42
C HIS A 41 -21.16 -3.35 2.46
N GLU A 42 -21.59 -3.90 1.32
CA GLU A 42 -21.87 -5.33 1.19
C GLU A 42 -20.63 -6.18 1.49
N SER A 43 -19.47 -5.77 1.00
CA SER A 43 -18.22 -6.49 1.27
C SER A 43 -17.89 -6.52 2.76
N THR A 44 -18.07 -5.39 3.46
CA THR A 44 -17.85 -5.32 4.90
C THR A 44 -18.73 -6.33 5.63
N GLU A 45 -20.00 -6.41 5.24
CA GLU A 45 -20.95 -7.34 5.85
C GLU A 45 -20.60 -8.79 5.53
N THR A 46 -20.36 -9.10 4.24
CA THR A 46 -20.06 -10.46 3.80
C THR A 46 -18.79 -11.01 4.43
N LEU A 47 -17.77 -10.17 4.56
CA LEU A 47 -16.49 -10.56 5.16
C LEU A 47 -16.51 -10.50 6.69
N GLY A 48 -17.56 -9.94 7.28
CA GLY A 48 -17.66 -9.80 8.72
C GLY A 48 -16.61 -8.89 9.32
N LEU A 49 -16.24 -7.81 8.63
CA LEU A 49 -15.19 -6.91 9.09
C LEU A 49 -15.69 -6.03 10.23
N VAL A 50 -15.10 -6.23 11.39
CA VAL A 50 -15.33 -5.40 12.59
C VAL A 50 -13.98 -5.12 13.23
N VAL A 51 -13.94 -4.11 14.09
CA VAL A 51 -12.71 -3.79 14.84
C VAL A 51 -12.25 -5.03 15.59
N GLY A 52 -10.98 -5.38 15.44
CA GLY A 52 -10.39 -6.57 16.02
C GLY A 52 -10.34 -7.79 15.09
N SER A 53 -11.03 -7.74 13.95
CA SER A 53 -10.99 -8.84 12.96
C SER A 53 -9.60 -8.96 12.36
N ALA A 54 -9.13 -10.18 12.17
CA ALA A 54 -7.94 -10.45 11.38
C ALA A 54 -8.32 -10.37 9.90
N ALA A 55 -7.52 -9.66 9.12
CA ALA A 55 -7.78 -9.49 7.69
C ALA A 55 -6.45 -9.32 6.94
N PHE A 56 -6.53 -9.36 5.63
CA PHE A 56 -5.37 -9.07 4.81
C PHE A 56 -5.75 -8.10 3.68
N ALA A 57 -4.76 -7.34 3.23
CA ALA A 57 -4.91 -6.40 2.13
C ALA A 57 -4.07 -6.86 0.95
N LEU A 58 -4.64 -6.76 -0.25
CA LEU A 58 -3.96 -7.04 -1.51
C LEU A 58 -3.89 -5.77 -2.33
N ILE A 59 -2.70 -5.43 -2.82
CA ILE A 59 -2.50 -4.27 -3.68
C ILE A 59 -1.62 -4.69 -4.86
N LYS A 60 -2.09 -4.44 -6.08
CA LYS A 60 -1.27 -4.70 -7.27
C LYS A 60 -0.10 -3.73 -7.30
N ALA A 61 1.07 -4.24 -7.65
CA ALA A 61 2.28 -3.41 -7.73
C ALA A 61 2.13 -2.28 -8.75
N SER A 62 1.35 -2.48 -9.81
CA SER A 62 1.12 -1.45 -10.83
C SER A 62 0.19 -0.33 -10.37
N TRP A 63 -0.48 -0.48 -9.22
CA TRP A 63 -1.34 0.56 -8.65
C TRP A 63 -0.60 1.45 -7.65
N VAL A 64 0.63 1.10 -7.33
CA VAL A 64 1.45 1.85 -6.37
C VAL A 64 2.22 2.92 -7.11
N VAL A 65 2.08 4.16 -6.67
CA VAL A 65 2.81 5.31 -7.19
C VAL A 65 3.98 5.59 -6.24
N LEU A 66 5.15 5.86 -6.78
CA LEU A 66 6.32 6.22 -5.97
C LEU A 66 6.56 7.72 -6.05
N LEU A 67 6.86 8.31 -4.91
CA LEU A 67 7.19 9.73 -4.78
C LEU A 67 8.50 9.87 -4.02
N VAL A 68 9.25 10.90 -4.40
CA VAL A 68 10.46 11.29 -3.68
C VAL A 68 10.18 12.67 -3.10
N GLU A 69 10.32 12.80 -1.79
CA GLU A 69 10.13 14.08 -1.11
C GLU A 69 11.25 15.04 -1.51
N ASN A 70 10.90 16.32 -1.63
CA ASN A 70 11.92 17.34 -1.86
C ASN A 70 12.74 17.55 -0.57
N GLU A 71 13.86 18.27 -0.71
CA GLU A 71 14.78 18.53 0.39
C GLU A 71 14.16 19.28 1.57
N SER A 72 13.07 20.00 1.35
CA SER A 72 12.40 20.74 2.42
C SER A 72 11.75 19.85 3.46
N GLY A 73 11.53 18.55 3.13
CA GLY A 73 10.88 17.61 4.03
C GLY A 73 9.44 17.95 4.34
N ALA A 74 8.81 18.83 3.54
CA ALA A 74 7.43 19.20 3.74
C ALA A 74 6.52 17.98 3.57
N PRO A 75 5.47 17.82 4.40
CA PRO A 75 4.54 16.72 4.26
C PRO A 75 3.88 16.74 2.88
N LEU A 76 3.74 15.56 2.28
CA LEU A 76 3.04 15.42 1.01
C LEU A 76 1.53 15.54 1.23
N LYS A 77 0.89 16.36 0.41
CA LYS A 77 -0.57 16.51 0.42
C LYS A 77 -1.10 15.84 -0.84
N LEU A 78 -1.66 14.66 -0.69
CA LEU A 78 -2.17 13.85 -1.80
C LEU A 78 -3.59 13.40 -1.48
N SER A 79 -4.38 13.20 -2.52
CA SER A 79 -5.69 12.57 -2.38
C SER A 79 -5.61 11.06 -2.18
N ALA A 80 -4.46 10.45 -2.41
CA ALA A 80 -4.24 9.04 -2.06
C ALA A 80 -4.12 8.92 -0.54
N ARG A 81 -5.00 8.14 0.06
CA ARG A 81 -5.08 7.97 1.51
C ARG A 81 -3.89 7.19 2.07
N ASN A 82 -3.32 6.31 1.28
CA ASN A 82 -2.21 5.47 1.72
C ASN A 82 -0.90 6.05 1.23
N GLN A 83 -0.02 6.36 2.17
CA GLN A 83 1.31 6.88 1.91
C GLN A 83 2.26 6.20 2.89
N LEU A 84 3.07 5.28 2.38
CA LEU A 84 3.99 4.50 3.18
C LEU A 84 5.43 4.87 2.82
N ARG A 85 6.14 5.46 3.78
CA ARG A 85 7.52 5.87 3.60
C ARG A 85 8.44 4.68 3.87
N GLY A 86 9.42 4.51 3.01
CA GLY A 86 10.37 3.42 3.16
C GLY A 86 11.69 3.70 2.48
N THR A 87 12.57 2.71 2.55
CA THR A 87 13.88 2.74 1.93
C THR A 87 13.91 1.74 0.78
N VAL A 88 14.40 2.16 -0.39
CA VAL A 88 14.52 1.28 -1.55
C VAL A 88 15.48 0.14 -1.21
N LEU A 89 14.98 -1.08 -1.29
CA LEU A 89 15.76 -2.32 -1.07
C LEU A 89 16.32 -2.85 -2.38
N SER A 90 15.58 -2.72 -3.47
CA SER A 90 16.01 -3.22 -4.76
C SER A 90 15.29 -2.52 -5.90
N VAL A 91 15.97 -2.45 -7.04
CA VAL A 91 15.42 -1.96 -8.30
C VAL A 91 15.75 -3.02 -9.35
N LYS A 92 14.74 -3.69 -9.88
CA LYS A 92 14.92 -4.71 -10.91
C LYS A 92 14.35 -4.18 -12.22
N ARG A 93 15.23 -3.84 -13.15
CA ARG A 93 14.82 -3.28 -14.43
C ARG A 93 14.50 -4.37 -15.44
N GLY A 94 13.37 -4.21 -16.12
CA GLY A 94 13.04 -4.98 -17.31
C GLY A 94 13.28 -4.14 -18.55
N ALA A 95 12.65 -4.51 -19.68
CA ALA A 95 12.82 -3.78 -20.93
C ALA A 95 12.19 -2.38 -20.90
N VAL A 96 11.04 -2.22 -20.26
CA VAL A 96 10.29 -0.97 -20.18
C VAL A 96 10.03 -0.56 -18.74
N SER A 97 9.67 -1.52 -17.91
CA SER A 97 9.28 -1.31 -16.51
C SER A 97 10.29 -1.88 -15.55
N ALA A 98 10.27 -1.37 -14.33
CA ALA A 98 11.10 -1.84 -13.24
C ALA A 98 10.23 -2.20 -12.03
N GLU A 99 10.67 -3.17 -11.25
CA GLU A 99 10.13 -3.47 -9.94
C GLU A 99 10.98 -2.78 -8.89
N VAL A 100 10.35 -1.97 -8.07
CA VAL A 100 11.02 -1.27 -6.97
C VAL A 100 10.41 -1.74 -5.67
N SER A 101 11.23 -2.27 -4.78
CA SER A 101 10.78 -2.72 -3.46
C SER A 101 11.26 -1.76 -2.38
N LEU A 102 10.33 -1.32 -1.54
CA LEU A 102 10.61 -0.46 -0.39
C LEU A 102 10.48 -1.27 0.88
N GLY A 103 11.49 -1.17 1.74
CA GLY A 103 11.42 -1.71 3.09
C GLY A 103 10.80 -0.69 4.02
N LEU A 104 9.73 -1.08 4.70
CA LEU A 104 9.05 -0.26 5.68
C LEU A 104 9.58 -0.55 7.07
N GLU A 105 9.42 0.41 7.97
CA GLU A 105 9.74 0.19 9.37
C GLU A 105 8.89 -0.96 9.91
N GLY A 106 9.52 -1.89 10.63
CA GLY A 106 8.83 -3.09 11.12
C GLY A 106 8.99 -4.31 10.23
N GLY A 107 9.64 -4.18 9.08
CA GLY A 107 10.02 -5.30 8.23
C GLY A 107 9.11 -5.60 7.05
N ALA A 108 7.96 -4.94 6.93
CA ALA A 108 7.10 -5.12 5.77
C ALA A 108 7.78 -4.55 4.51
N VAL A 109 7.47 -5.13 3.37
CA VAL A 109 8.01 -4.70 2.08
C VAL A 109 6.85 -4.41 1.14
N ILE A 110 6.89 -3.25 0.48
CA ILE A 110 5.93 -2.94 -0.58
C ILE A 110 6.66 -2.84 -1.91
N THR A 111 6.11 -3.47 -2.93
CA THR A 111 6.68 -3.50 -4.28
C THR A 111 5.80 -2.70 -5.23
N ALA A 112 6.43 -1.84 -6.01
CA ALA A 112 5.79 -1.05 -7.06
C ALA A 112 6.37 -1.44 -8.41
N VAL A 113 5.53 -1.44 -9.43
CA VAL A 113 5.97 -1.57 -10.83
C VAL A 113 5.82 -0.19 -11.47
N VAL A 114 6.94 0.38 -11.88
CA VAL A 114 7.02 1.72 -12.47
C VAL A 114 7.82 1.65 -13.76
N THR A 115 7.78 2.70 -14.57
CA THR A 115 8.58 2.74 -15.79
C THR A 115 10.06 2.94 -15.47
N ASN A 116 10.93 2.45 -16.33
CA ASN A 116 12.38 2.70 -16.20
C ASN A 116 12.67 4.20 -16.22
N GLU A 117 11.92 4.96 -17.03
CA GLU A 117 12.04 6.41 -17.06
C GLU A 117 11.74 7.04 -15.72
N SER A 118 10.71 6.57 -15.01
CA SER A 118 10.39 7.05 -13.66
C SER A 118 11.52 6.76 -12.68
N VAL A 119 12.14 5.59 -12.76
CA VAL A 119 13.29 5.25 -11.92
C VAL A 119 14.41 6.26 -12.11
N ASP A 120 14.70 6.59 -13.36
CA ASP A 120 15.77 7.54 -13.70
C ASP A 120 15.42 8.96 -13.24
N THR A 121 14.21 9.42 -13.54
CA THR A 121 13.75 10.77 -13.20
C THR A 121 13.72 11.00 -11.69
N LEU A 122 13.29 9.99 -10.93
CA LEU A 122 13.20 10.09 -9.49
C LEU A 122 14.52 9.75 -8.78
N GLY A 123 15.49 9.25 -9.52
CA GLY A 123 16.80 8.86 -8.94
C GLY A 123 16.68 7.71 -7.96
N LEU A 124 15.80 6.75 -8.21
CA LEU A 124 15.58 5.62 -7.31
C LEU A 124 16.74 4.63 -7.39
N ALA A 125 17.36 4.37 -6.24
CA ALA A 125 18.45 3.42 -6.11
C ALA A 125 18.39 2.79 -4.71
N GLU A 126 19.07 1.68 -4.52
CA GLU A 126 19.18 1.07 -3.19
C GLU A 126 19.64 2.11 -2.16
N GLY A 127 18.93 2.17 -1.05
CA GLY A 127 19.20 3.13 0.02
C GLY A 127 18.46 4.46 -0.11
N SER A 128 17.88 4.76 -1.27
CA SER A 128 17.07 5.97 -1.44
C SER A 128 15.81 5.88 -0.59
N VAL A 129 15.35 7.01 -0.08
CA VAL A 129 14.09 7.11 0.64
C VAL A 129 13.00 7.50 -0.36
N ALA A 130 11.87 6.79 -0.31
CA ALA A 130 10.73 7.07 -1.17
C ALA A 130 9.43 6.83 -0.42
N VAL A 131 8.34 7.33 -0.97
CA VAL A 131 7.00 7.12 -0.43
C VAL A 131 6.20 6.33 -1.46
N ALA A 132 5.58 5.24 -1.01
CA ALA A 132 4.63 4.48 -1.81
C ALA A 132 3.24 4.99 -1.52
N ALA A 133 2.54 5.45 -2.55
CA ALA A 133 1.19 5.98 -2.41
C ALA A 133 0.22 5.16 -3.26
N PHE A 134 -0.95 4.88 -2.70
CA PHE A 134 -2.00 4.18 -3.43
C PHE A 134 -3.37 4.56 -2.88
N LYS A 135 -4.36 4.50 -3.75
CA LYS A 135 -5.72 4.89 -3.39
C LYS A 135 -6.36 3.84 -2.49
N ALA A 136 -7.14 4.30 -1.52
CA ALA A 136 -7.90 3.41 -0.66
C ALA A 136 -8.87 2.53 -1.46
N SER A 137 -9.40 3.03 -2.56
CA SER A 137 -10.28 2.27 -3.45
C SER A 137 -9.55 1.21 -4.28
N SER A 138 -8.23 1.20 -4.28
CA SER A 138 -7.43 0.19 -4.97
C SER A 138 -7.00 -0.96 -4.06
N VAL A 139 -7.37 -0.91 -2.78
CA VAL A 139 -7.04 -1.96 -1.81
C VAL A 139 -8.14 -3.01 -1.80
N ILE A 140 -7.76 -4.27 -1.93
CA ILE A 140 -8.68 -5.39 -1.83
C ILE A 140 -8.48 -6.02 -0.45
N LEU A 141 -9.57 -6.15 0.30
CA LEU A 141 -9.53 -6.80 1.61
C LEU A 141 -10.04 -8.23 1.52
N GLY A 142 -9.46 -9.08 2.32
CA GLY A 142 -9.90 -10.46 2.44
C GLY A 142 -9.73 -10.98 3.86
N VAL A 143 -10.39 -12.09 4.14
CA VAL A 143 -10.27 -12.79 5.42
C VAL A 143 -9.94 -14.24 5.13
N LYS A 144 -9.24 -14.88 6.06
CA LYS A 144 -8.99 -16.32 5.97
C LYS A 144 -10.20 -17.06 6.52
N ASP A 145 -10.52 -18.15 5.88
CA ASP A 145 -11.52 -19.06 6.37
C ASP A 145 -11.00 -19.87 7.55
#